data_61bb1f50613a00d60ff858130ba99be7
#
_entry.id   61bb1f50613a00d60ff858130ba99be7
#
_cell.length_a   1.000
_cell.length_b   1.000
_cell.length_c   1.000
_cell.angle_alpha   90.00
_cell.angle_beta   90.00
_cell.angle_gamma   90.00
#
_symmetry.space_group_name_H-M   'P 1'
#
loop_
_entity.id
_entity.type
_entity.pdbx_description
1 polymer ?
#
loop_
_entity_poly.entity_id
_entity_poly.type
_entity_poly.pdbx_seq_one_letter_code
_entity_poly.pdbx_strand_id
1 'polypeptide(L)'
;MLNERQHLAAYEIHTVEAMTTSSRCCIHIGLPKTGTTTLQRNVFELHPGLQYFGQTNAFSNDRAQLLLRSILDDRDRSNLLPEARAASQELRAQTKPLVVSDEALTMGSFMARAQTWDVPQDHGTIAERTRDLFDDADVFIVLRQQVDWLRSWHQQGLKSRRYVEPSFDDWFEGSFVARAERLLALLDYENLYDEYAAQFGADRVHVWLYEDYRDRFPDLAAEMATIGGFDAHQARSLAAAPAQNVSDQGYRGIPRPLWKLLRSAPITRIANVAPPMARRRMRSLLSTDLDFGEGPSARVSHEIMQGFTSSNRRLFEKLGLATAGTAPYL
;
A
#
# COMPACT_ATOMS: atom_id res chain seq x y z
N MET A 1 18.80 -74.79 -20.03
CA MET A 1 18.90 -73.58 -20.88
C MET A 1 17.62 -72.84 -20.71
N LEU A 2 17.66 -71.81 -19.91
CA LEU A 2 16.51 -71.06 -19.41
C LEU A 2 16.13 -69.97 -20.38
N ASN A 3 14.84 -69.89 -20.65
CA ASN A 3 14.20 -68.94 -21.56
C ASN A 3 13.71 -67.74 -20.75
N GLU A 4 14.43 -66.64 -20.82
CA GLU A 4 13.99 -65.37 -20.24
C GLU A 4 13.08 -64.64 -21.22
N ARG A 5 11.78 -64.70 -20.95
CA ARG A 5 10.83 -63.77 -21.56
C ARG A 5 10.66 -62.54 -20.64
N GLN A 6 11.24 -61.48 -21.07
CA GLN A 6 11.07 -60.14 -20.46
C GLN A 6 9.61 -59.68 -20.61
N HIS A 7 8.96 -59.47 -19.49
CA HIS A 7 7.71 -58.72 -19.40
C HIS A 7 7.97 -57.23 -19.65
N LEU A 8 7.62 -56.76 -20.83
CA LEU A 8 7.42 -55.33 -21.07
C LEU A 8 6.11 -54.92 -20.42
N ALA A 9 6.22 -54.30 -19.24
CA ALA A 9 5.11 -53.61 -18.62
C ALA A 9 4.81 -52.36 -19.45
N ALA A 10 3.58 -52.32 -20.01
CA ALA A 10 3.06 -51.15 -20.65
C ALA A 10 2.89 -50.06 -19.59
N TYR A 11 3.73 -49.01 -19.68
CA TYR A 11 3.47 -47.75 -18.97
C TYR A 11 2.26 -47.08 -19.66
N GLU A 12 1.11 -47.18 -19.02
CA GLU A 12 0.00 -46.28 -19.31
C GLU A 12 0.47 -44.84 -19.00
N ILE A 13 0.67 -44.08 -20.06
CA ILE A 13 0.85 -42.65 -20.01
C ILE A 13 -0.54 -42.10 -19.62
N HIS A 14 -0.75 -41.92 -18.31
CA HIS A 14 -1.84 -41.07 -17.86
C HIS A 14 -1.51 -39.65 -18.40
N THR A 15 -2.26 -39.27 -19.40
CA THR A 15 -2.39 -37.87 -19.80
C THR A 15 -2.81 -37.11 -18.56
N VAL A 16 -1.84 -36.44 -17.93
CA VAL A 16 -2.13 -35.40 -16.94
C VAL A 16 -2.94 -34.39 -17.70
N GLU A 17 -4.27 -34.42 -17.52
CA GLU A 17 -5.11 -33.29 -17.89
C GLU A 17 -4.40 -32.06 -17.34
N ALA A 18 -4.01 -31.17 -18.24
CA ALA A 18 -3.47 -29.86 -17.88
C ALA A 18 -4.60 -29.19 -17.09
N MET A 19 -4.55 -29.31 -15.76
CA MET A 19 -5.31 -28.42 -14.89
C MET A 19 -4.98 -27.03 -15.38
N THR A 20 -5.97 -26.35 -15.93
CA THR A 20 -5.89 -24.93 -16.23
C THR A 20 -5.60 -24.25 -14.89
N THR A 21 -4.32 -24.07 -14.59
CA THR A 21 -3.91 -23.31 -13.42
C THR A 21 -4.38 -21.89 -13.69
N SER A 22 -5.48 -21.51 -13.02
CA SER A 22 -5.89 -20.13 -12.92
C SER A 22 -4.66 -19.31 -12.59
N SER A 23 -4.42 -18.23 -13.31
CA SER A 23 -3.27 -17.36 -13.01
C SER A 23 -3.42 -16.85 -11.58
N ARG A 24 -2.32 -16.87 -10.81
CA ARG A 24 -2.34 -16.36 -9.43
C ARG A 24 -2.79 -14.91 -9.41
N CYS A 25 -3.58 -14.57 -8.41
CA CYS A 25 -4.03 -13.22 -8.14
C CYS A 25 -3.45 -12.75 -6.80
N CYS A 26 -2.87 -11.57 -6.77
CA CYS A 26 -2.33 -10.96 -5.56
C CYS A 26 -2.94 -9.59 -5.35
N ILE A 27 -3.36 -9.31 -4.14
CA ILE A 27 -3.90 -8.02 -3.71
C ILE A 27 -2.89 -7.38 -2.76
N HIS A 28 -2.16 -6.38 -3.23
CA HIS A 28 -1.27 -5.59 -2.39
C HIS A 28 -2.04 -4.41 -1.82
N ILE A 29 -2.48 -4.55 -0.58
CA ILE A 29 -3.29 -3.54 0.11
C ILE A 29 -2.46 -2.40 0.72
N GLY A 30 -1.17 -2.47 0.62
CA GLY A 30 -0.08 -1.62 1.10
C GLY A 30 -0.45 -0.37 1.89
N LEU A 31 0.01 -0.29 3.14
CA LEU A 31 0.02 0.99 3.85
C LEU A 31 0.92 1.99 3.10
N PRO A 32 0.49 3.27 2.92
CA PRO A 32 1.40 4.30 2.44
C PRO A 32 2.65 4.37 3.31
N LYS A 33 3.78 4.80 2.76
CA LYS A 33 5.05 4.96 3.50
C LYS A 33 5.76 3.67 3.91
N THR A 34 5.41 2.56 3.28
CA THR A 34 6.08 1.25 3.43
C THR A 34 6.80 0.82 2.14
N GLY A 35 7.15 1.75 1.26
CA GLY A 35 7.79 1.43 -0.02
C GLY A 35 6.81 1.09 -1.15
N THR A 36 5.51 1.23 -0.94
CA THR A 36 4.44 0.93 -1.92
C THR A 36 4.69 1.55 -3.29
N THR A 37 5.12 2.81 -3.36
CA THR A 37 5.40 3.49 -4.64
C THR A 37 6.52 2.78 -5.42
N THR A 38 7.56 2.27 -4.74
CA THR A 38 8.64 1.52 -5.40
C THR A 38 8.14 0.18 -5.91
N LEU A 39 7.35 -0.56 -5.14
CA LEU A 39 6.72 -1.81 -5.59
C LEU A 39 5.83 -1.55 -6.81
N GLN A 40 4.95 -0.57 -6.73
CA GLN A 40 4.00 -0.26 -7.77
C GLN A 40 4.67 0.17 -9.08
N ARG A 41 5.60 1.14 -9.03
CA ARG A 41 6.19 1.75 -10.23
C ARG A 41 7.39 0.99 -10.79
N ASN A 42 8.25 0.47 -9.91
CA ASN A 42 9.47 -0.18 -10.38
C ASN A 42 9.26 -1.67 -10.60
N VAL A 43 8.43 -2.32 -9.78
CA VAL A 43 8.23 -3.78 -9.85
C VAL A 43 6.96 -4.10 -10.62
N PHE A 44 5.80 -3.80 -10.09
CA PHE A 44 4.54 -4.30 -10.66
C PHE A 44 4.25 -3.73 -12.05
N GLU A 45 4.44 -2.42 -12.24
CA GLU A 45 4.17 -1.75 -13.52
C GLU A 45 5.16 -2.13 -14.63
N LEU A 46 6.43 -2.37 -14.26
CA LEU A 46 7.50 -2.65 -15.23
C LEU A 46 7.75 -4.15 -15.46
N HIS A 47 7.15 -5.03 -14.65
CA HIS A 47 7.40 -6.47 -14.77
C HIS A 47 6.62 -7.05 -15.96
N PRO A 48 7.30 -7.53 -17.03
CA PRO A 48 6.64 -7.95 -18.28
C PRO A 48 5.80 -9.22 -18.12
N GLY A 49 6.04 -10.01 -17.07
CA GLY A 49 5.32 -11.23 -16.74
C GLY A 49 4.07 -11.00 -15.89
N LEU A 50 3.69 -9.74 -15.60
CA LEU A 50 2.53 -9.41 -14.77
C LEU A 50 1.42 -8.71 -15.56
N GLN A 51 0.20 -8.84 -15.05
CA GLN A 51 -0.88 -7.90 -15.24
C GLN A 51 -0.95 -7.03 -13.98
N TYR A 52 -0.82 -5.73 -14.12
CA TYR A 52 -0.87 -4.82 -12.99
C TYR A 52 -2.00 -3.81 -13.10
N PHE A 53 -2.80 -3.72 -12.04
CA PHE A 53 -3.85 -2.73 -11.86
C PHE A 53 -3.71 -2.07 -10.50
N GLY A 54 -3.59 -0.74 -10.46
CA GLY A 54 -3.41 -0.06 -9.19
C GLY A 54 -3.33 1.44 -9.29
N GLN A 55 -2.90 2.05 -8.19
CA GLN A 55 -2.89 3.49 -8.01
C GLN A 55 -2.15 4.26 -9.13
N THR A 56 -1.08 3.69 -9.68
CA THR A 56 -0.26 4.37 -10.70
C THR A 56 -0.92 4.43 -12.07
N ASN A 57 -1.79 3.46 -12.40
CA ASN A 57 -2.49 3.38 -13.67
C ASN A 57 -4.02 3.47 -13.58
N ALA A 58 -4.58 3.58 -12.36
CA ALA A 58 -6.03 3.60 -12.16
C ALA A 58 -6.77 4.74 -12.89
N PHE A 59 -6.10 5.87 -13.13
CA PHE A 59 -6.70 7.00 -13.84
C PHE A 59 -6.58 6.93 -15.37
N SER A 60 -5.70 6.06 -15.87
CA SER A 60 -5.47 5.85 -17.30
C SER A 60 -5.98 4.51 -17.82
N ASN A 61 -6.55 3.69 -16.94
CA ASN A 61 -7.04 2.35 -17.24
C ASN A 61 -8.46 2.16 -16.71
N ASP A 62 -9.43 2.11 -17.60
CA ASP A 62 -10.86 2.01 -17.26
C ASP A 62 -11.17 0.74 -16.45
N ARG A 63 -10.50 -0.38 -16.72
CA ARG A 63 -10.68 -1.62 -15.94
C ARG A 63 -10.17 -1.48 -14.51
N ALA A 64 -8.98 -0.87 -14.33
CA ALA A 64 -8.46 -0.60 -13.00
C ALA A 64 -9.41 0.32 -12.21
N GLN A 65 -9.95 1.34 -12.86
CA GLN A 65 -10.93 2.24 -12.27
C GLN A 65 -12.22 1.51 -11.90
N LEU A 66 -12.74 0.67 -12.79
CA LEU A 66 -13.95 -0.13 -12.56
C LEU A 66 -13.78 -1.05 -11.33
N LEU A 67 -12.69 -1.82 -11.26
CA LEU A 67 -12.40 -2.72 -10.15
C LEU A 67 -12.27 -1.96 -8.82
N LEU A 68 -11.49 -0.88 -8.79
CA LEU A 68 -11.29 -0.10 -7.57
C LEU A 68 -12.56 0.66 -7.13
N ARG A 69 -13.35 1.18 -8.07
CA ARG A 69 -14.63 1.80 -7.71
C ARG A 69 -15.64 0.81 -7.16
N SER A 70 -15.73 -0.38 -7.72
CA SER A 70 -16.63 -1.41 -7.21
C SER A 70 -16.28 -1.89 -5.79
N ILE A 71 -15.02 -1.73 -5.37
CA ILE A 71 -14.57 -2.00 -3.98
C ILE A 71 -14.81 -0.77 -3.08
N LEU A 72 -14.46 0.41 -3.56
CA LEU A 72 -14.23 1.59 -2.73
C LEU A 72 -15.32 2.68 -2.83
N ASP A 73 -16.32 2.58 -3.71
CA ASP A 73 -17.36 3.61 -3.87
C ASP A 73 -18.74 3.05 -3.56
N ASP A 74 -19.29 3.37 -2.38
CA ASP A 74 -20.61 2.91 -1.92
C ASP A 74 -21.74 3.33 -2.84
N ARG A 75 -21.66 4.51 -3.45
CA ARG A 75 -22.72 5.07 -4.26
C ARG A 75 -23.01 4.29 -5.52
N ASP A 76 -21.95 3.80 -6.14
CA ASP A 76 -22.05 3.16 -7.47
C ASP A 76 -21.85 1.63 -7.45
N ARG A 77 -21.49 1.06 -6.28
CA ARG A 77 -21.10 -0.35 -6.17
C ARG A 77 -22.11 -1.32 -6.80
N SER A 78 -23.38 -1.17 -6.46
CA SER A 78 -24.44 -2.09 -6.96
C SER A 78 -24.53 -2.11 -8.49
N ASN A 79 -24.29 -0.97 -9.12
CA ASN A 79 -24.34 -0.83 -10.56
C ASN A 79 -23.04 -1.36 -11.23
N LEU A 80 -21.89 -1.18 -10.57
CA LEU A 80 -20.59 -1.56 -11.11
C LEU A 80 -20.23 -3.02 -10.88
N LEU A 81 -20.74 -3.64 -9.82
CA LEU A 81 -20.32 -4.98 -9.38
C LEU A 81 -20.47 -6.07 -10.45
N PRO A 82 -21.57 -6.17 -11.24
CA PRO A 82 -21.68 -7.19 -12.27
C PRO A 82 -20.59 -7.09 -13.35
N GLU A 83 -20.32 -5.88 -13.82
CA GLU A 83 -19.26 -5.61 -14.80
C GLU A 83 -17.86 -5.84 -14.21
N ALA A 84 -17.64 -5.42 -12.95
CA ALA A 84 -16.38 -5.63 -12.25
C ALA A 84 -16.07 -7.12 -12.03
N ARG A 85 -17.09 -7.94 -11.72
CA ARG A 85 -16.94 -9.40 -11.62
C ARG A 85 -16.55 -10.02 -12.96
N ALA A 86 -17.23 -9.63 -14.04
CA ALA A 86 -16.89 -10.11 -15.38
C ALA A 86 -15.44 -9.72 -15.75
N ALA A 87 -15.05 -8.46 -15.51
CA ALA A 87 -13.69 -7.99 -15.76
C ALA A 87 -12.65 -8.75 -14.92
N SER A 88 -12.93 -9.01 -13.64
CA SER A 88 -12.05 -9.80 -12.76
C SER A 88 -11.87 -11.23 -13.31
N GLN A 89 -12.95 -11.89 -13.71
CA GLN A 89 -12.90 -13.24 -14.29
C GLN A 89 -12.08 -13.27 -15.59
N GLU A 90 -12.28 -12.31 -16.48
CA GLU A 90 -11.49 -12.20 -17.71
C GLU A 90 -9.99 -12.03 -17.44
N LEU A 91 -9.62 -11.21 -16.46
CA LEU A 91 -8.23 -10.98 -16.09
C LEU A 91 -7.60 -12.23 -15.49
N ARG A 92 -8.33 -12.95 -14.64
CA ARG A 92 -7.85 -14.18 -14.00
C ARG A 92 -7.77 -15.36 -14.96
N ALA A 93 -8.53 -15.35 -16.06
CA ALA A 93 -8.46 -16.37 -17.11
C ALA A 93 -7.20 -16.22 -17.99
N GLN A 94 -6.45 -15.13 -17.86
CA GLN A 94 -5.18 -14.94 -18.59
C GLN A 94 -4.06 -15.76 -17.95
N THR A 95 -2.99 -16.01 -18.71
CA THR A 95 -1.85 -16.82 -18.26
C THR A 95 -0.90 -16.06 -17.32
N LYS A 96 -0.91 -14.73 -17.35
CA LYS A 96 -0.02 -13.91 -16.51
C LYS A 96 -0.65 -13.69 -15.14
N PRO A 97 0.12 -13.82 -14.04
CA PRO A 97 -0.33 -13.43 -12.72
C PRO A 97 -0.87 -12.00 -12.69
N LEU A 98 -1.89 -11.80 -11.88
CA LEU A 98 -2.55 -10.52 -11.68
C LEU A 98 -2.13 -9.91 -10.35
N VAL A 99 -1.69 -8.65 -10.35
CA VAL A 99 -1.46 -7.87 -9.14
C VAL A 99 -2.38 -6.65 -9.14
N VAL A 100 -3.23 -6.55 -8.11
CA VAL A 100 -4.02 -5.34 -7.83
C VAL A 100 -3.38 -4.64 -6.62
N SER A 101 -3.02 -3.36 -6.76
CA SER A 101 -2.32 -2.65 -5.68
C SER A 101 -2.82 -1.22 -5.51
N ASP A 102 -3.46 -0.95 -4.38
CA ASP A 102 -3.91 0.40 -4.05
C ASP A 102 -3.87 0.65 -2.53
N GLU A 103 -3.31 1.80 -2.13
CA GLU A 103 -3.25 2.22 -0.74
C GLU A 103 -4.64 2.52 -0.14
N ALA A 104 -5.64 2.78 -0.98
CA ALA A 104 -7.01 3.00 -0.50
C ALA A 104 -7.66 1.72 0.05
N LEU A 105 -7.12 0.54 -0.28
CA LEU A 105 -7.58 -0.74 0.29
C LEU A 105 -7.27 -0.86 1.81
N THR A 106 -6.33 -0.05 2.32
CA THR A 106 -6.08 0.09 3.77
C THR A 106 -6.52 1.42 4.32
N MET A 107 -6.28 2.51 3.58
CA MET A 107 -6.49 3.87 4.09
C MET A 107 -7.91 4.38 3.90
N GLY A 108 -8.73 3.68 3.11
CA GLY A 108 -10.12 4.02 2.91
C GLY A 108 -10.35 5.51 2.64
N SER A 109 -11.18 6.12 3.46
CA SER A 109 -11.56 7.54 3.37
C SER A 109 -10.44 8.56 3.57
N PHE A 110 -9.25 8.15 4.03
CA PHE A 110 -8.09 9.05 4.14
C PHE A 110 -7.39 9.33 2.82
N MET A 111 -7.65 8.52 1.79
CA MET A 111 -7.07 8.74 0.47
C MET A 111 -7.77 9.86 -0.29
N ALA A 112 -7.06 10.46 -1.26
CA ALA A 112 -7.59 11.57 -2.05
C ALA A 112 -8.89 11.21 -2.81
N ARG A 113 -9.09 9.95 -3.14
CA ARG A 113 -10.31 9.44 -3.79
C ARG A 113 -11.57 9.62 -2.95
N ALA A 114 -11.45 9.60 -1.62
CA ALA A 114 -12.57 9.85 -0.72
C ALA A 114 -13.20 11.26 -0.88
N GLN A 115 -12.56 12.17 -1.60
CA GLN A 115 -13.17 13.45 -1.97
C GLN A 115 -14.23 13.31 -3.06
N THR A 116 -14.17 12.25 -3.86
CA THR A 116 -15.05 11.98 -5.00
C THR A 116 -15.88 10.72 -4.85
N TRP A 117 -15.40 9.75 -4.06
CA TRP A 117 -16.05 8.48 -3.79
C TRP A 117 -16.54 8.40 -2.34
N ASP A 118 -17.61 7.66 -2.12
CA ASP A 118 -18.10 7.35 -0.78
C ASP A 118 -17.44 6.08 -0.28
N VAL A 119 -16.25 6.25 0.33
CA VAL A 119 -15.34 5.15 0.67
C VAL A 119 -15.68 4.59 2.05
N PRO A 120 -15.79 3.24 2.20
CA PRO A 120 -16.00 2.58 3.49
C PRO A 120 -14.97 3.01 4.54
N GLN A 121 -15.42 3.06 5.80
CA GLN A 121 -14.60 3.51 6.91
C GLN A 121 -13.84 2.38 7.59
N ASP A 122 -14.23 1.13 7.36
CA ASP A 122 -13.69 -0.06 8.02
C ASP A 122 -13.00 -1.02 7.03
N HIS A 123 -12.03 -1.76 7.55
CA HIS A 123 -11.27 -2.73 6.77
C HIS A 123 -12.11 -3.96 6.37
N GLY A 124 -13.04 -4.36 7.24
CA GLY A 124 -13.86 -5.55 7.00
C GLY A 124 -14.72 -5.41 5.74
N THR A 125 -15.40 -4.29 5.59
CA THR A 125 -16.18 -3.98 4.38
C THR A 125 -15.29 -3.95 3.13
N ILE A 126 -14.09 -3.36 3.22
CA ILE A 126 -13.17 -3.33 2.08
C ILE A 126 -12.65 -4.72 1.75
N ALA A 127 -12.30 -5.53 2.76
CA ALA A 127 -11.84 -6.90 2.58
C ALA A 127 -12.92 -7.80 1.95
N GLU A 128 -14.17 -7.73 2.46
CA GLU A 128 -15.32 -8.44 1.89
C GLU A 128 -15.51 -8.11 0.40
N ARG A 129 -15.50 -6.81 0.06
CA ARG A 129 -15.69 -6.36 -1.31
C ARG A 129 -14.53 -6.75 -2.22
N THR A 130 -13.33 -6.77 -1.69
CA THR A 130 -12.15 -7.25 -2.41
C THR A 130 -12.29 -8.73 -2.72
N ARG A 131 -12.74 -9.52 -1.75
CA ARG A 131 -13.03 -10.95 -1.94
C ARG A 131 -14.14 -11.21 -2.95
N ASP A 132 -15.16 -10.37 -3.03
CA ASP A 132 -16.25 -10.50 -4.02
C ASP A 132 -15.74 -10.52 -5.47
N LEU A 133 -14.57 -9.92 -5.73
CA LEU A 133 -13.93 -9.89 -7.04
C LEU A 133 -12.77 -10.87 -7.18
N PHE A 134 -12.10 -11.21 -6.06
CA PHE A 134 -10.83 -11.93 -6.05
C PHE A 134 -10.79 -12.97 -4.92
N ASP A 135 -11.70 -13.93 -4.95
CA ASP A 135 -11.98 -14.89 -3.87
C ASP A 135 -10.83 -15.85 -3.51
N ASP A 136 -9.89 -16.07 -4.44
CA ASP A 136 -8.72 -16.94 -4.28
C ASP A 136 -7.39 -16.18 -4.25
N ALA A 137 -7.42 -14.85 -4.05
CA ALA A 137 -6.20 -14.03 -4.07
C ALA A 137 -5.33 -14.24 -2.83
N ASP A 138 -4.01 -14.10 -3.03
CA ASP A 138 -3.06 -13.87 -1.95
C ASP A 138 -3.05 -12.37 -1.59
N VAL A 139 -3.13 -12.05 -0.29
CA VAL A 139 -3.13 -10.66 0.19
C VAL A 139 -1.75 -10.30 0.74
N PHE A 140 -1.18 -9.21 0.25
CA PHE A 140 0.14 -8.72 0.61
C PHE A 140 0.04 -7.46 1.46
N ILE A 141 0.57 -7.50 2.67
CA ILE A 141 0.55 -6.41 3.63
C ILE A 141 1.98 -6.08 4.05
N VAL A 142 2.41 -4.84 3.88
CA VAL A 142 3.69 -4.36 4.45
C VAL A 142 3.36 -3.39 5.56
N LEU A 143 3.69 -3.75 6.79
CA LEU A 143 3.49 -2.94 7.99
C LEU A 143 4.72 -2.08 8.25
N ARG A 144 4.54 -0.94 8.92
CA ARG A 144 5.59 -0.08 9.42
C ARG A 144 5.26 0.32 10.84
N GLN A 145 6.30 0.42 11.70
CA GLN A 145 6.15 0.84 13.09
C GLN A 145 5.30 2.13 13.17
N GLN A 146 4.29 2.14 14.03
CA GLN A 146 3.22 3.14 14.03
C GLN A 146 3.73 4.58 14.22
N VAL A 147 4.69 4.80 15.13
CA VAL A 147 5.28 6.13 15.36
C VAL A 147 6.03 6.63 14.13
N ASP A 148 6.84 5.75 13.52
CA ASP A 148 7.59 6.07 12.30
C ASP A 148 6.66 6.27 11.09
N TRP A 149 5.56 5.52 11.05
CA TRP A 149 4.53 5.70 10.04
C TRP A 149 3.85 7.07 10.19
N LEU A 150 3.39 7.41 11.39
CA LEU A 150 2.75 8.70 11.71
C LEU A 150 3.70 9.88 11.44
N ARG A 151 4.97 9.75 11.83
CA ARG A 151 6.01 10.74 11.50
C ARG A 151 6.12 10.96 9.99
N SER A 152 6.22 9.88 9.22
CA SER A 152 6.31 9.96 7.76
C SER A 152 5.05 10.53 7.13
N TRP A 153 3.87 10.23 7.70
CA TRP A 153 2.58 10.79 7.29
C TRP A 153 2.50 12.29 7.55
N HIS A 154 2.89 12.74 8.75
CA HIS A 154 2.97 14.15 9.11
C HIS A 154 3.90 14.92 8.16
N GLN A 155 5.11 14.42 7.95
CA GLN A 155 6.07 15.01 7.00
C GLN A 155 5.51 15.12 5.58
N GLN A 156 4.78 14.11 5.12
CA GLN A 156 4.08 14.16 3.83
C GLN A 156 2.98 15.23 3.82
N GLY A 157 2.25 15.37 4.91
CA GLY A 157 1.23 16.39 5.07
C GLY A 157 1.81 17.81 5.01
N LEU A 158 2.96 18.03 5.65
CA LEU A 158 3.71 19.29 5.56
C LEU A 158 4.20 19.55 4.13
N LYS A 159 4.79 18.55 3.47
CA LYS A 159 5.24 18.64 2.07
C LYS A 159 4.10 18.97 1.12
N SER A 160 2.95 18.35 1.30
CA SER A 160 1.75 18.57 0.49
C SER A 160 0.92 19.78 0.93
N ARG A 161 1.34 20.47 2.00
CA ARG A 161 0.67 21.64 2.59
C ARG A 161 -0.73 21.32 3.15
N ARG A 162 -0.99 20.07 3.51
CA ARG A 162 -2.21 19.66 4.20
C ARG A 162 -2.18 20.05 5.67
N TYR A 163 -0.97 20.10 6.27
CA TYR A 163 -0.73 20.48 7.65
C TYR A 163 0.05 21.79 7.72
N VAL A 164 -0.12 22.53 8.80
CA VAL A 164 0.54 23.81 9.08
C VAL A 164 1.38 23.76 10.35
N GLU A 165 1.17 22.78 11.18
CA GLU A 165 1.91 22.55 12.43
C GLU A 165 3.23 21.85 12.10
N PRO A 166 4.39 22.53 12.22
CA PRO A 166 5.69 21.92 11.93
C PRO A 166 6.15 20.95 13.01
N SER A 167 5.74 21.17 14.28
CA SER A 167 5.98 20.25 15.37
C SER A 167 5.06 19.04 15.25
N PHE A 168 5.63 17.84 15.38
CA PHE A 168 4.84 16.61 15.39
C PHE A 168 3.90 16.56 16.60
N ASP A 169 4.41 16.94 17.78
CA ASP A 169 3.63 16.91 19.02
C ASP A 169 2.44 17.87 18.95
N ASP A 170 2.64 19.12 18.50
CA ASP A 170 1.56 20.09 18.29
C ASP A 170 0.52 19.60 17.28
N TRP A 171 0.96 18.91 16.23
CA TRP A 171 0.07 18.32 15.23
C TRP A 171 -0.71 17.16 15.83
N PHE A 172 -0.06 16.28 16.59
CA PHE A 172 -0.68 15.11 17.20
C PHE A 172 -1.71 15.49 18.29
N GLU A 173 -1.35 16.44 19.16
CA GLU A 173 -2.22 16.90 20.26
C GLU A 173 -3.32 17.87 19.82
N GLY A 174 -3.07 18.65 18.78
CA GLY A 174 -3.95 19.73 18.32
C GLY A 174 -4.92 19.32 17.22
N SER A 175 -4.49 19.47 15.97
CA SER A 175 -5.36 19.28 14.80
C SER A 175 -5.71 17.81 14.53
N PHE A 176 -4.99 16.90 15.16
CA PHE A 176 -5.15 15.47 14.91
C PHE A 176 -6.27 14.84 15.77
N VAL A 177 -6.57 15.32 16.96
CA VAL A 177 -7.46 14.67 17.92
C VAL A 177 -8.83 14.29 17.32
N ALA A 178 -9.46 15.15 16.53
CA ALA A 178 -10.76 14.84 15.93
C ALA A 178 -10.71 13.83 14.75
N ARG A 179 -9.53 13.59 14.19
CA ARG A 179 -9.29 12.58 13.13
C ARG A 179 -8.47 11.41 13.62
N ALA A 180 -7.87 11.54 14.81
CA ALA A 180 -6.92 10.62 15.40
C ALA A 180 -7.54 9.24 15.61
N GLU A 181 -8.72 9.15 16.21
CA GLU A 181 -9.37 7.88 16.50
C GLU A 181 -9.51 7.02 15.25
N ARG A 182 -9.94 7.61 14.14
CA ARG A 182 -10.07 6.89 12.86
C ARG A 182 -8.72 6.49 12.26
N LEU A 183 -7.73 7.40 12.30
CA LEU A 183 -6.41 7.08 11.77
C LEU A 183 -5.68 6.05 12.66
N LEU A 184 -5.84 6.14 13.97
CA LEU A 184 -5.30 5.16 14.90
C LEU A 184 -5.98 3.79 14.73
N ALA A 185 -7.30 3.77 14.49
CA ALA A 185 -8.01 2.52 14.17
C ALA A 185 -7.46 1.85 12.89
N LEU A 186 -7.06 2.64 11.89
CA LEU A 186 -6.40 2.10 10.68
C LEU A 186 -4.99 1.56 10.94
N LEU A 187 -4.36 1.93 12.04
CA LEU A 187 -3.04 1.44 12.47
C LEU A 187 -3.13 0.31 13.49
N ASP A 188 -4.32 -0.17 13.80
CA ASP A 188 -4.51 -1.44 14.50
C ASP A 188 -4.26 -2.60 13.53
N TYR A 189 -3.01 -3.03 13.49
CA TYR A 189 -2.55 -4.03 12.54
C TYR A 189 -3.09 -5.43 12.81
N GLU A 190 -3.43 -5.74 14.06
CA GLU A 190 -4.11 -6.99 14.39
C GLU A 190 -5.51 -7.01 13.76
N ASN A 191 -6.28 -5.93 13.94
CA ASN A 191 -7.59 -5.81 13.32
C ASN A 191 -7.51 -5.84 11.79
N LEU A 192 -6.57 -5.11 11.19
CA LEU A 192 -6.34 -5.14 9.74
C LEU A 192 -6.08 -6.57 9.24
N TYR A 193 -5.20 -7.30 9.90
CA TYR A 193 -4.89 -8.68 9.55
C TYR A 193 -6.11 -9.59 9.71
N ASP A 194 -6.79 -9.53 10.86
CA ASP A 194 -7.93 -10.39 11.18
C ASP A 194 -9.08 -10.20 10.19
N GLU A 195 -9.37 -8.97 9.77
CA GLU A 195 -10.41 -8.68 8.77
C GLU A 195 -10.09 -9.30 7.40
N TYR A 196 -8.84 -9.20 6.95
CA TYR A 196 -8.44 -9.84 5.69
C TYR A 196 -8.32 -11.36 5.84
N ALA A 197 -7.82 -11.86 6.96
CA ALA A 197 -7.72 -13.29 7.22
C ALA A 197 -9.10 -13.96 7.32
N ALA A 198 -10.10 -13.27 7.86
CA ALA A 198 -11.48 -13.76 7.90
C ALA A 198 -12.08 -13.94 6.49
N GLN A 199 -11.68 -13.11 5.53
CA GLN A 199 -12.20 -13.16 4.17
C GLN A 199 -11.41 -14.12 3.27
N PHE A 200 -10.08 -14.12 3.35
CA PHE A 200 -9.22 -14.85 2.41
C PHE A 200 -8.62 -16.14 2.98
N GLY A 201 -8.66 -16.32 4.30
CA GLY A 201 -7.95 -17.38 5.02
C GLY A 201 -6.56 -16.89 5.47
N ALA A 202 -6.14 -17.31 6.66
CA ALA A 202 -4.88 -16.89 7.26
C ALA A 202 -3.64 -17.32 6.45
N ASP A 203 -3.72 -18.41 5.73
CA ASP A 203 -2.68 -18.96 4.86
C ASP A 203 -2.46 -18.15 3.58
N ARG A 204 -3.41 -17.27 3.23
CA ARG A 204 -3.33 -16.38 2.07
C ARG A 204 -3.01 -14.93 2.42
N VAL A 205 -2.90 -14.57 3.69
CA VAL A 205 -2.55 -13.21 4.11
C VAL A 205 -1.09 -13.18 4.55
N HIS A 206 -0.26 -12.55 3.73
CA HIS A 206 1.18 -12.50 3.90
C HIS A 206 1.59 -11.12 4.43
N VAL A 207 2.27 -11.10 5.57
CA VAL A 207 2.65 -9.86 6.27
C VAL A 207 4.16 -9.73 6.34
N TRP A 208 4.67 -8.56 5.99
CA TRP A 208 6.07 -8.18 6.12
C TRP A 208 6.20 -6.92 6.96
N LEU A 209 7.32 -6.80 7.69
CA LEU A 209 7.67 -5.59 8.42
C LEU A 209 8.64 -4.74 7.58
N TYR A 210 8.30 -3.48 7.35
CA TYR A 210 9.15 -2.55 6.60
C TYR A 210 10.56 -2.46 7.18
N GLU A 211 10.70 -2.54 8.50
CA GLU A 211 11.96 -2.48 9.22
C GLU A 211 12.91 -3.64 8.88
N ASP A 212 12.38 -4.82 8.56
CA ASP A 212 13.19 -5.97 8.15
C ASP A 212 13.71 -5.83 6.70
N TYR A 213 13.03 -5.04 5.88
CA TYR A 213 13.33 -4.94 4.44
C TYR A 213 13.78 -3.56 3.99
N ARG A 214 13.83 -2.57 4.87
CA ARG A 214 14.21 -1.20 4.52
C ARG A 214 15.52 -1.12 3.73
N ASP A 215 16.53 -1.87 4.15
CA ASP A 215 17.87 -1.87 3.56
C ASP A 215 18.06 -3.00 2.51
N ARG A 216 17.10 -3.91 2.36
CA ARG A 216 17.12 -5.03 1.41
C ARG A 216 15.77 -5.17 0.66
N PHE A 217 15.22 -4.07 0.25
CA PHE A 217 13.92 -3.99 -0.41
C PHE A 217 13.78 -4.89 -1.66
N PRO A 218 14.86 -5.15 -2.46
CA PRO A 218 14.82 -6.16 -3.52
C PRO A 218 14.47 -7.56 -3.05
N ASP A 219 14.80 -7.94 -1.80
CA ASP A 219 14.44 -9.24 -1.24
C ASP A 219 12.94 -9.35 -1.01
N LEU A 220 12.32 -8.30 -0.46
CA LEU A 220 10.86 -8.23 -0.32
C LEU A 220 10.15 -8.43 -1.66
N ALA A 221 10.61 -7.74 -2.70
CA ALA A 221 10.02 -7.88 -4.04
C ALA A 221 10.15 -9.30 -4.58
N ALA A 222 11.28 -9.98 -4.33
CA ALA A 222 11.49 -11.36 -4.76
C ALA A 222 10.62 -12.36 -3.97
N GLU A 223 10.44 -12.15 -2.66
CA GLU A 223 9.55 -12.97 -1.84
C GLU A 223 8.10 -12.84 -2.29
N MET A 224 7.61 -11.61 -2.51
CA MET A 224 6.28 -11.35 -3.06
C MET A 224 6.10 -12.01 -4.44
N ALA A 225 7.12 -11.95 -5.29
CA ALA A 225 7.10 -12.57 -6.61
C ALA A 225 6.99 -14.09 -6.52
N THR A 226 7.71 -14.72 -5.60
CA THR A 226 7.67 -16.18 -5.38
C THR A 226 6.25 -16.63 -4.99
N ILE A 227 5.62 -15.92 -4.06
CA ILE A 227 4.24 -16.21 -3.63
C ILE A 227 3.26 -15.92 -4.79
N GLY A 228 3.42 -14.78 -5.44
CA GLY A 228 2.55 -14.34 -6.53
C GLY A 228 2.72 -15.09 -7.86
N GLY A 229 3.72 -15.99 -7.96
CA GLY A 229 3.92 -16.83 -9.14
C GLY A 229 4.51 -16.08 -10.35
N PHE A 230 5.26 -15.00 -10.13
CA PHE A 230 5.99 -14.28 -11.18
C PHE A 230 7.51 -14.33 -10.95
N ASP A 231 8.30 -13.86 -11.91
CA ASP A 231 9.76 -14.01 -11.87
C ASP A 231 10.39 -13.21 -10.73
N ALA A 232 10.86 -13.94 -9.69
CA ALA A 232 11.46 -13.36 -8.51
C ALA A 232 12.82 -12.70 -8.77
N HIS A 233 13.61 -13.21 -9.72
CA HIS A 233 14.89 -12.62 -10.08
C HIS A 233 14.66 -11.26 -10.78
N GLN A 234 13.70 -11.21 -11.68
CA GLN A 234 13.33 -9.96 -12.36
C GLN A 234 12.72 -8.95 -11.37
N ALA A 235 11.83 -9.38 -10.47
CA ALA A 235 11.27 -8.52 -9.45
C ALA A 235 12.35 -7.91 -8.56
N ARG A 236 13.34 -8.72 -8.11
CA ARG A 236 14.51 -8.26 -7.35
C ARG A 236 15.31 -7.21 -8.12
N SER A 237 15.59 -7.45 -9.39
CA SER A 237 16.35 -6.53 -10.26
C SER A 237 15.63 -5.19 -10.44
N LEU A 238 14.33 -5.22 -10.67
CA LEU A 238 13.49 -4.03 -10.81
C LEU A 238 13.41 -3.23 -9.50
N ALA A 239 13.32 -3.89 -8.36
CA ALA A 239 13.29 -3.26 -7.04
C ALA A 239 14.63 -2.63 -6.63
N ALA A 240 15.74 -3.08 -7.21
CA ALA A 240 17.08 -2.51 -6.98
C ALA A 240 17.28 -1.14 -7.67
N ALA A 241 16.38 -0.75 -8.58
CA ALA A 241 16.43 0.58 -9.18
C ALA A 241 16.22 1.68 -8.11
N PRO A 242 16.82 2.88 -8.29
CA PRO A 242 16.73 3.95 -7.29
C PRO A 242 15.28 4.23 -6.88
N ALA A 243 15.04 4.29 -5.57
CA ALA A 243 13.72 4.58 -5.01
C ALA A 243 13.25 5.96 -5.47
N GLN A 244 12.02 6.04 -6.00
CA GLN A 244 11.47 7.27 -6.59
C GLN A 244 11.06 8.34 -5.56
N ASN A 245 10.96 7.99 -4.27
CA ASN A 245 10.51 8.88 -3.18
C ASN A 245 11.40 8.75 -1.95
N VAL A 246 12.69 9.02 -2.08
CA VAL A 246 13.58 9.10 -0.90
C VAL A 246 13.28 10.39 -0.16
N SER A 247 12.79 10.30 1.08
CA SER A 247 12.43 11.44 1.92
C SER A 247 13.63 12.19 2.50
N ASP A 248 14.84 11.67 2.33
CA ASP A 248 16.09 12.25 2.88
C ASP A 248 16.64 13.42 2.07
N GLN A 249 16.08 13.72 0.91
CA GLN A 249 16.42 14.97 0.23
C GLN A 249 15.69 16.10 0.93
N GLY A 250 16.45 16.96 1.62
CA GLY A 250 15.98 18.15 2.31
C GLY A 250 14.92 18.87 1.48
N TYR A 251 13.73 19.03 2.05
CA TYR A 251 12.63 19.67 1.33
C TYR A 251 12.79 21.19 1.44
N ARG A 252 12.89 21.88 0.30
CA ARG A 252 12.79 23.32 0.27
C ARG A 252 11.36 23.78 0.48
N GLY A 253 11.07 24.27 1.67
CA GLY A 253 9.76 24.78 2.05
C GLY A 253 9.74 26.28 2.26
N ILE A 254 8.57 26.87 2.31
CA ILE A 254 8.40 28.31 2.57
C ILE A 254 8.28 28.51 4.08
N PRO A 255 9.11 29.40 4.69
CA PRO A 255 9.04 29.68 6.12
C PRO A 255 7.62 30.05 6.60
N ARG A 256 7.25 29.60 7.81
CA ARG A 256 5.91 29.77 8.40
C ARG A 256 5.36 31.21 8.34
N PRO A 257 6.12 32.28 8.67
CA PRO A 257 5.61 33.64 8.58
C PRO A 257 5.29 34.05 7.14
N LEU A 258 6.15 33.64 6.20
CA LEU A 258 5.95 33.93 4.77
C LEU A 258 4.78 33.13 4.19
N TRP A 259 4.55 31.92 4.67
CA TRP A 259 3.42 31.11 4.31
C TRP A 259 2.08 31.69 4.78
N LYS A 260 2.02 32.22 6.00
CA LYS A 260 0.83 32.93 6.49
C LYS A 260 0.49 34.15 5.62
N LEU A 261 1.53 34.89 5.20
CA LEU A 261 1.38 36.03 4.29
C LEU A 261 0.87 35.59 2.91
N LEU A 262 1.41 34.52 2.35
CA LEU A 262 1.02 33.98 1.04
C LEU A 262 -0.40 33.37 1.02
N ARG A 263 -0.94 32.98 2.17
CA ARG A 263 -2.34 32.55 2.33
C ARG A 263 -3.33 33.68 2.51
N SER A 264 -2.88 34.92 2.68
CA SER A 264 -3.79 36.06 2.70
C SER A 264 -4.55 36.14 1.37
N ALA A 265 -5.85 36.38 1.44
CA ALA A 265 -6.79 36.32 0.32
C ALA A 265 -6.36 37.08 -0.97
N PRO A 266 -5.67 38.23 -0.89
CA PRO A 266 -5.22 38.92 -2.10
C PRO A 266 -4.09 38.18 -2.83
N ILE A 267 -3.17 37.53 -2.12
CA ILE A 267 -1.99 36.86 -2.71
C ILE A 267 -2.35 35.51 -3.30
N THR A 268 -3.30 34.80 -2.70
CA THR A 268 -3.80 33.51 -3.27
C THR A 268 -4.54 33.74 -4.60
N ARG A 269 -5.25 34.85 -4.78
CA ARG A 269 -5.87 35.20 -6.06
C ARG A 269 -4.82 35.45 -7.16
N ILE A 270 -3.74 36.18 -6.84
CA ILE A 270 -2.65 36.46 -7.79
C ILE A 270 -1.89 35.17 -8.12
N ALA A 271 -1.62 34.33 -7.12
CA ALA A 271 -0.89 33.07 -7.32
C ALA A 271 -1.67 32.05 -8.17
N ASN A 272 -3.00 32.09 -8.14
CA ASN A 272 -3.83 31.20 -8.93
C ASN A 272 -3.92 31.61 -10.42
N VAL A 273 -3.72 32.88 -10.72
CA VAL A 273 -3.74 33.44 -12.10
C VAL A 273 -2.34 33.36 -12.77
N ALA A 274 -1.26 33.23 -11.98
CA ALA A 274 0.09 33.19 -12.51
C ALA A 274 0.36 31.92 -13.36
N PRO A 275 1.08 32.03 -14.49
CA PRO A 275 1.48 30.88 -15.31
C PRO A 275 2.24 29.81 -14.51
N PRO A 276 2.14 28.51 -14.86
CA PRO A 276 2.80 27.43 -14.12
C PRO A 276 4.30 27.61 -13.90
N MET A 277 5.01 28.17 -14.89
CA MET A 277 6.44 28.49 -14.78
C MET A 277 6.73 29.60 -13.77
N ALA A 278 5.93 30.65 -13.73
CA ALA A 278 6.07 31.73 -12.76
C ALA A 278 5.78 31.24 -11.34
N ARG A 279 4.78 30.38 -11.16
CA ARG A 279 4.51 29.70 -9.88
C ARG A 279 5.67 28.83 -9.42
N ARG A 280 6.30 28.10 -10.34
CA ARG A 280 7.47 27.25 -10.05
C ARG A 280 8.69 28.06 -9.64
N ARG A 281 8.99 29.17 -10.36
CA ARG A 281 10.09 30.11 -10.02
C ARG A 281 9.85 30.82 -8.69
N MET A 282 8.65 31.33 -8.45
CA MET A 282 8.30 31.97 -7.19
C MET A 282 8.41 31.01 -6.00
N ARG A 283 8.02 29.74 -6.18
CA ARG A 283 8.23 28.68 -5.19
C ARG A 283 9.72 28.43 -4.92
N SER A 284 10.54 28.38 -5.96
CA SER A 284 11.99 28.18 -5.84
C SER A 284 12.70 29.32 -5.10
N LEU A 285 12.29 30.54 -5.34
CA LEU A 285 12.88 31.73 -4.71
C LEU A 285 12.45 31.91 -3.23
N LEU A 286 11.27 31.43 -2.87
CA LEU A 286 10.72 31.54 -1.51
C LEU A 286 10.98 30.29 -0.67
N SER A 287 11.60 29.25 -1.26
CA SER A 287 11.87 28.01 -0.56
C SER A 287 13.20 28.08 0.18
N THR A 288 13.15 27.84 1.47
CA THR A 288 14.32 27.54 2.32
C THR A 288 14.32 26.04 2.64
N ASP A 289 15.51 25.52 2.98
CA ASP A 289 15.58 24.18 3.55
C ASP A 289 14.83 24.20 4.87
N LEU A 290 13.66 23.55 4.90
CA LEU A 290 12.91 23.37 6.12
C LEU A 290 13.46 22.12 6.80
N ASP A 291 14.05 22.33 7.95
CA ASP A 291 14.15 21.26 8.93
C ASP A 291 12.72 20.97 9.41
N PHE A 292 12.22 19.76 9.13
CA PHE A 292 10.88 19.33 9.56
C PHE A 292 10.84 19.01 11.05
N GLY A 293 11.73 19.61 11.82
CA GLY A 293 11.77 19.53 13.24
C GLY A 293 12.15 18.14 13.77
N GLU A 294 12.32 18.09 15.04
CA GLU A 294 12.47 16.86 15.80
C GLU A 294 11.24 15.98 15.56
N GLY A 295 11.43 14.67 15.44
CA GLY A 295 10.33 13.72 15.39
C GLY A 295 9.46 13.83 16.66
N PRO A 296 8.50 12.93 16.86
CA PRO A 296 7.71 12.91 18.09
C PRO A 296 8.61 12.84 19.32
N SER A 297 8.24 13.57 20.37
CA SER A 297 8.92 13.46 21.67
C SER A 297 8.84 12.04 22.21
N ALA A 298 9.71 11.67 23.15
CA ALA A 298 9.67 10.38 23.82
C ALA A 298 8.31 10.14 24.50
N ARG A 299 7.69 11.20 25.05
CA ARG A 299 6.36 11.15 25.67
C ARG A 299 5.29 10.77 24.65
N VAL A 300 5.21 11.48 23.53
CA VAL A 300 4.21 11.24 22.48
C VAL A 300 4.43 9.87 21.83
N SER A 301 5.69 9.50 21.57
CA SER A 301 6.02 8.17 21.07
C SER A 301 5.53 7.06 21.99
N HIS A 302 5.75 7.22 23.28
CA HIS A 302 5.29 6.26 24.29
C HIS A 302 3.76 6.17 24.34
N GLU A 303 3.07 7.32 24.32
CA GLU A 303 1.61 7.38 24.30
C GLU A 303 1.02 6.65 23.08
N ILE A 304 1.57 6.89 21.89
CA ILE A 304 1.16 6.18 20.68
C ILE A 304 1.37 4.67 20.83
N MET A 305 2.55 4.26 21.29
CA MET A 305 2.89 2.84 21.38
C MET A 305 2.09 2.10 22.44
N GLN A 306 1.73 2.76 23.56
CA GLN A 306 0.84 2.16 24.55
C GLN A 306 -0.48 1.70 23.93
N GLY A 307 -1.00 2.42 22.93
CA GLY A 307 -2.22 2.04 22.23
C GLY A 307 -2.10 0.77 21.37
N PHE A 308 -0.88 0.41 20.92
CA PHE A 308 -0.68 -0.66 19.93
C PHE A 308 0.13 -1.86 20.43
N THR A 309 0.94 -1.72 21.47
CA THR A 309 1.85 -2.79 21.94
C THR A 309 1.14 -4.13 22.17
N SER A 310 -0.05 -4.11 22.76
CA SER A 310 -0.80 -5.35 23.06
C SER A 310 -1.33 -6.01 21.79
N SER A 311 -1.90 -5.24 20.85
CA SER A 311 -2.41 -5.77 19.57
C SER A 311 -1.25 -6.21 18.65
N ASN A 312 -0.16 -5.45 18.59
CA ASN A 312 1.03 -5.85 17.86
C ASN A 312 1.59 -7.18 18.35
N ARG A 313 1.68 -7.37 19.69
CA ARG A 313 2.16 -8.63 20.29
C ARG A 313 1.30 -9.81 19.87
N ARG A 314 -0.02 -9.70 19.97
CA ARG A 314 -0.95 -10.77 19.57
C ARG A 314 -0.85 -11.06 18.07
N LEU A 315 -0.71 -10.03 17.24
CA LEU A 315 -0.51 -10.20 15.80
C LEU A 315 0.78 -10.99 15.52
N PHE A 316 1.90 -10.60 16.13
CA PHE A 316 3.18 -11.29 15.88
C PHE A 316 3.20 -12.71 16.40
N GLU A 317 2.50 -12.99 17.51
CA GLU A 317 2.28 -14.36 17.99
C GLU A 317 1.46 -15.18 16.99
N LYS A 318 0.36 -14.63 16.44
CA LYS A 318 -0.46 -15.27 15.39
C LYS A 318 0.36 -15.60 14.14
N LEU A 319 1.26 -14.69 13.74
CA LEU A 319 2.09 -14.81 12.54
C LEU A 319 3.38 -15.62 12.76
N GLY A 320 3.72 -16.00 14.00
CA GLY A 320 5.00 -16.60 14.34
C GLY A 320 6.20 -15.69 14.05
N LEU A 321 5.99 -14.38 14.02
CA LEU A 321 7.05 -13.40 13.76
C LEU A 321 7.83 -13.10 15.04
N ALA A 322 9.13 -13.44 15.02
CA ALA A 322 10.07 -13.11 16.09
C ALA A 322 11.38 -12.59 15.44
N THR A 323 11.28 -11.45 14.74
CA THR A 323 12.39 -10.85 14.01
C THR A 323 12.95 -9.63 14.74
N ALA A 324 14.13 -9.15 14.34
CA ALA A 324 14.66 -7.88 14.83
C ALA A 324 13.73 -6.72 14.50
N GLY A 325 12.96 -6.82 13.40
CA GLY A 325 11.97 -5.84 12.98
C GLY A 325 10.77 -5.73 13.91
N THR A 326 10.46 -6.75 14.75
CA THR A 326 9.34 -6.69 15.70
C THR A 326 9.66 -5.83 16.94
N ALA A 327 10.93 -5.70 17.33
CA ALA A 327 11.32 -4.96 18.52
C ALA A 327 10.80 -3.51 18.61
N PRO A 328 10.79 -2.70 17.53
CA PRO A 328 10.26 -1.35 17.57
C PRO A 328 8.75 -1.26 17.83
N TYR A 329 8.00 -2.35 17.66
CA TYR A 329 6.55 -2.40 17.82
C TYR A 329 6.10 -2.79 19.24
N LEU A 330 7.03 -3.28 20.07
CA LEU A 330 6.78 -3.79 21.41
C LEU A 330 7.35 -2.89 22.50
#